data_fdfdc2d2e64075bf0acb91739e0ea4c4
#
_entry.id   fdfdc2d2e64075bf0acb91739e0ea4c4
#
_cell.length_a   1.000
_cell.length_b   1.000
_cell.length_c   1.000
_cell.angle_alpha   90.00
_cell.angle_beta   90.00
_cell.angle_gamma   90.00
#
_symmetry.space_group_name_H-M   'P 1'
#
loop_
_entity.id
_entity.type
_entity.pdbx_description
1 polymer ?
#
loop_
_entity_poly.entity_id
_entity_poly.type
_entity_poly.pdbx_seq_one_letter_code
_entity_poly.pdbx_strand_id
1 'polypeptide(L)'
;TFEATLANWCGVTPGVCSLSNWCGHAAVMEHNGDIYCCDHFVFPEYYLGNILNRGILDMLNSEKQQAFAKMKTTGLPNQCKQCQWQFACHGECPRNRFARTKDGETGLNYLCSGYQQFFNHVAPYMEILKEKFGNQQ
;
A
#
# COMPACT_ATOMS: atom_id res chain seq x y z
N THR A 1 -2.63 6.27 -11.27
CA THR A 1 -3.04 6.87 -9.97
C THR A 1 -4.53 7.24 -9.98
N PHE A 2 -5.03 7.96 -11.01
CA PHE A 2 -6.42 8.43 -11.09
C PHE A 2 -7.44 7.29 -11.00
N GLU A 3 -7.30 6.24 -11.81
CA GLU A 3 -8.17 5.05 -11.81
C GLU A 3 -8.17 4.34 -10.44
N ALA A 4 -6.99 4.16 -9.84
CA ALA A 4 -6.87 3.56 -8.51
C ALA A 4 -7.50 4.43 -7.42
N THR A 5 -7.46 5.75 -7.57
CA THR A 5 -8.16 6.69 -6.69
C THR A 5 -9.66 6.50 -6.83
N LEU A 6 -10.20 6.46 -8.05
CA LEU A 6 -11.63 6.21 -8.28
C LEU A 6 -12.09 4.87 -7.70
N ALA A 7 -11.26 3.82 -7.86
CA ALA A 7 -11.54 2.51 -7.28
C ALA A 7 -11.76 2.61 -5.75
N ASN A 8 -10.88 3.34 -5.04
CA ASN A 8 -11.05 3.58 -3.60
C ASN A 8 -12.32 4.37 -3.26
N TRP A 9 -12.69 5.37 -4.09
CA TRP A 9 -13.97 6.09 -3.94
C TRP A 9 -15.19 5.19 -4.11
N CYS A 10 -15.11 4.24 -5.03
CA CYS A 10 -16.17 3.26 -5.27
C CYS A 10 -16.13 2.07 -4.28
N GLY A 11 -15.19 2.03 -3.35
CA GLY A 11 -15.04 0.93 -2.38
C GLY A 11 -14.53 -0.38 -2.98
N VAL A 12 -13.92 -0.33 -4.17
CA VAL A 12 -13.31 -1.49 -4.83
C VAL A 12 -11.79 -1.47 -4.69
N THR A 13 -11.17 -2.65 -4.73
CA THR A 13 -9.72 -2.77 -4.61
C THR A 13 -9.02 -2.08 -5.77
N PRO A 14 -8.13 -1.11 -5.52
CA PRO A 14 -7.37 -0.45 -6.59
C PRO A 14 -6.39 -1.42 -7.25
N GLY A 15 -6.16 -1.24 -8.56
CA GLY A 15 -5.23 -2.08 -9.34
C GLY A 15 -3.74 -1.86 -9.02
N VAL A 16 -3.42 -0.99 -8.06
CA VAL A 16 -2.04 -0.67 -7.65
C VAL A 16 -1.89 -0.80 -6.15
N CYS A 17 -0.84 -1.49 -5.71
CA CYS A 17 -0.60 -1.77 -4.30
C CYS A 17 -0.31 -0.50 -3.48
N SER A 18 0.24 0.57 -4.08
CA SER A 18 0.55 1.81 -3.37
C SER A 18 -0.71 2.44 -2.74
N LEU A 19 -1.85 2.42 -3.43
CA LEU A 19 -3.13 2.93 -2.94
C LEU A 19 -4.06 1.86 -2.36
N SER A 20 -3.59 0.62 -2.20
CA SER A 20 -4.32 -0.44 -1.51
C SER A 20 -4.11 -0.35 0.01
N ASN A 21 -5.06 -0.84 0.78
CA ASN A 21 -4.96 -0.96 2.24
C ASN A 21 -4.08 -2.14 2.69
N TRP A 22 -3.61 -2.96 1.75
CA TRP A 22 -2.84 -4.16 2.02
C TRP A 22 -1.75 -4.37 0.95
N CYS A 23 -0.55 -4.82 1.35
CA CYS A 23 0.53 -5.11 0.40
C CYS A 23 0.33 -6.41 -0.39
N GLY A 24 -0.58 -7.27 0.05
CA GLY A 24 -0.91 -8.51 -0.64
C GLY A 24 0.24 -9.53 -0.69
N HIS A 25 0.23 -10.33 -1.75
CA HIS A 25 1.24 -11.35 -2.04
C HIS A 25 2.16 -10.89 -3.21
N ALA A 26 2.63 -9.66 -3.15
CA ALA A 26 3.47 -9.05 -4.19
C ALA A 26 4.95 -9.47 -4.07
N ALA A 27 5.21 -10.76 -3.81
CA ALA A 27 6.57 -11.27 -3.70
C ALA A 27 7.35 -11.14 -5.02
N VAL A 28 8.65 -11.00 -4.92
CA VAL A 28 9.58 -10.95 -6.04
C VAL A 28 10.59 -12.09 -5.95
N MET A 29 10.98 -12.60 -7.09
CA MET A 29 12.05 -13.60 -7.22
C MET A 29 13.28 -12.96 -7.87
N GLU A 30 14.42 -13.09 -7.21
CA GLU A 30 15.72 -12.72 -7.74
C GLU A 30 16.28 -13.81 -8.68
N HIS A 31 17.27 -13.46 -9.49
CA HIS A 31 17.86 -14.32 -10.52
C HIS A 31 18.45 -15.64 -9.99
N ASN A 32 18.80 -15.71 -8.72
CA ASN A 32 19.34 -16.89 -8.03
C ASN A 32 18.25 -17.78 -7.39
N GLY A 33 16.96 -17.41 -7.59
CA GLY A 33 15.82 -18.14 -7.01
C GLY A 33 15.42 -17.71 -5.61
N ASP A 34 16.05 -16.68 -5.05
CA ASP A 34 15.66 -16.10 -3.76
C ASP A 34 14.36 -15.33 -3.87
N ILE A 35 13.45 -15.57 -2.94
CA ILE A 35 12.13 -14.94 -2.86
C ILE A 35 12.12 -13.92 -1.72
N TYR A 36 11.63 -12.73 -2.00
CA TYR A 36 11.44 -11.65 -1.02
C TYR A 36 9.98 -11.20 -0.96
N CYS A 37 9.59 -10.56 0.13
CA CYS A 37 8.21 -10.12 0.37
C CYS A 37 7.67 -9.16 -0.71
N CYS A 38 8.52 -8.34 -1.33
CA CYS A 38 8.16 -7.34 -2.33
C CYS A 38 9.41 -6.89 -3.08
N ASP A 39 9.23 -6.42 -4.32
CA ASP A 39 10.30 -5.86 -5.17
C ASP A 39 10.95 -4.58 -4.57
N HIS A 40 10.19 -3.80 -3.80
CA HIS A 40 10.71 -2.64 -3.07
C HIS A 40 11.48 -3.02 -1.78
N PHE A 41 11.43 -4.27 -1.35
CA PHE A 41 11.98 -4.76 -0.08
C PHE A 41 12.87 -5.99 -0.29
N VAL A 42 13.81 -5.88 -1.25
CA VAL A 42 14.84 -6.90 -1.49
C VAL A 42 15.99 -6.70 -0.48
N PHE A 43 15.72 -7.02 0.78
CA PHE A 43 16.68 -6.94 1.89
C PHE A 43 16.60 -8.22 2.73
N PRO A 44 17.68 -8.59 3.44
CA PRO A 44 17.74 -9.84 4.23
C PRO A 44 16.55 -10.02 5.18
N GLU A 45 16.05 -8.94 5.78
CA GLU A 45 14.93 -8.95 6.71
C GLU A 45 13.63 -9.42 6.06
N TYR A 46 13.48 -9.24 4.74
CA TYR A 46 12.28 -9.58 3.96
C TYR A 46 12.45 -10.84 3.10
N TYR A 47 13.55 -11.56 3.27
CA TYR A 47 13.79 -12.82 2.60
C TYR A 47 12.83 -13.91 3.08
N LEU A 48 12.18 -14.60 2.15
CA LEU A 48 11.20 -15.67 2.43
C LEU A 48 11.78 -17.07 2.27
N GLY A 49 12.78 -17.24 1.43
CA GLY A 49 13.40 -18.51 1.10
C GLY A 49 13.85 -18.58 -0.35
N ASN A 50 14.40 -19.73 -0.76
CA ASN A 50 14.81 -19.98 -2.14
C ASN A 50 13.89 -21.02 -2.76
N ILE A 51 13.47 -20.82 -4.01
CA ILE A 51 12.54 -21.69 -4.74
C ILE A 51 13.06 -23.11 -4.94
N LEU A 52 14.39 -23.30 -4.92
CA LEU A 52 15.02 -24.62 -5.03
C LEU A 52 14.86 -25.45 -3.74
N ASN A 53 14.61 -24.80 -2.60
CA ASN A 53 14.61 -25.44 -1.28
C ASN A 53 13.23 -25.43 -0.61
N ARG A 54 12.31 -24.57 -1.08
CA ARG A 54 10.99 -24.37 -0.45
C ARG A 54 9.93 -24.07 -1.49
N GLY A 55 8.72 -24.62 -1.31
CA GLY A 55 7.58 -24.34 -2.16
C GLY A 55 7.16 -22.86 -2.13
N ILE A 56 6.85 -22.30 -3.30
CA ILE A 56 6.47 -20.89 -3.41
C ILE A 56 5.20 -20.56 -2.60
N LEU A 57 4.22 -21.47 -2.58
CA LEU A 57 2.98 -21.28 -1.81
C LEU A 57 3.24 -21.22 -0.30
N ASP A 58 4.18 -22.03 0.20
CA ASP A 58 4.56 -22.03 1.62
C ASP A 58 5.26 -20.72 2.01
N MET A 59 6.02 -20.14 1.08
CA MET A 59 6.66 -18.84 1.28
C MET A 59 5.64 -17.70 1.28
N LEU A 60 4.73 -17.69 0.31
CA LEU A 60 3.69 -16.67 0.18
C LEU A 60 2.67 -16.70 1.32
N ASN A 61 2.40 -17.87 1.89
CA ASN A 61 1.48 -18.04 3.01
C ASN A 61 2.17 -17.98 4.38
N SER A 62 3.49 -17.71 4.43
CA SER A 62 4.24 -17.66 5.67
C SER A 62 3.77 -16.50 6.58
N GLU A 63 3.95 -16.67 7.89
CA GLU A 63 3.69 -15.61 8.88
C GLU A 63 4.47 -14.34 8.55
N LYS A 64 5.69 -14.47 8.02
CA LYS A 64 6.53 -13.35 7.61
C LYS A 64 5.89 -12.54 6.49
N GLN A 65 5.36 -13.21 5.44
CA GLN A 65 4.64 -12.52 4.36
C GLN A 65 3.35 -11.87 4.85
N GLN A 66 2.61 -12.54 5.74
CA GLN A 66 1.41 -11.98 6.34
C GLN A 66 1.69 -10.75 7.22
N ALA A 67 2.76 -10.79 8.02
CA ALA A 67 3.20 -9.65 8.81
C ALA A 67 3.62 -8.47 7.91
N PHE A 68 4.37 -8.76 6.84
CA PHE A 68 4.74 -7.77 5.83
C PHE A 68 3.50 -7.10 5.20
N ALA A 69 2.51 -7.91 4.79
CA ALA A 69 1.28 -7.40 4.17
C ALA A 69 0.53 -6.40 5.08
N LYS A 70 0.55 -6.62 6.40
CA LYS A 70 -0.07 -5.76 7.40
C LYS A 70 0.70 -4.46 7.68
N MET A 71 1.95 -4.31 7.22
CA MET A 71 2.74 -3.08 7.44
C MET A 71 2.05 -1.82 6.92
N LYS A 72 1.15 -1.95 5.94
CA LYS A 72 0.37 -0.82 5.43
C LYS A 72 -0.50 -0.16 6.51
N THR A 73 -1.07 -0.94 7.39
CA THR A 73 -2.02 -0.48 8.41
C THR A 73 -1.37 -0.30 9.77
N THR A 74 -0.42 -1.17 10.15
CA THR A 74 0.14 -1.20 11.52
C THR A 74 1.11 -0.06 11.82
N GLY A 75 1.82 0.47 10.82
CA GLY A 75 2.85 1.49 10.98
C GLY A 75 2.41 2.93 10.69
N LEU A 76 1.10 3.22 10.68
CA LEU A 76 0.59 4.55 10.36
C LEU A 76 0.65 5.48 11.58
N PRO A 77 1.19 6.72 11.44
CA PRO A 77 1.13 7.73 12.48
C PRO A 77 -0.32 8.21 12.70
N ASN A 78 -0.57 8.85 13.85
CA ASN A 78 -1.90 9.35 14.20
C ASN A 78 -2.43 10.37 13.17
N GLN A 79 -1.54 11.20 12.61
CA GLN A 79 -1.88 12.09 11.52
C GLN A 79 -2.54 11.35 10.33
N CYS A 80 -2.04 10.17 9.95
CA CYS A 80 -2.62 9.37 8.88
C CYS A 80 -3.96 8.73 9.29
N LYS A 81 -4.05 8.21 10.52
CA LYS A 81 -5.27 7.58 11.03
C LYS A 81 -6.45 8.54 11.11
N GLN A 82 -6.19 9.83 11.34
CA GLN A 82 -7.20 10.89 11.43
C GLN A 82 -7.40 11.65 10.13
N CYS A 83 -6.65 11.31 9.07
CA CYS A 83 -6.71 12.01 7.79
C CYS A 83 -8.01 11.68 7.04
N GLN A 84 -8.71 12.70 6.55
CA GLN A 84 -9.91 12.55 5.72
C GLN A 84 -9.67 11.70 4.45
N TRP A 85 -8.44 11.68 3.95
CA TRP A 85 -8.03 10.92 2.76
C TRP A 85 -7.46 9.54 3.07
N GLN A 86 -7.56 9.08 4.32
CA GLN A 86 -7.00 7.78 4.73
C GLN A 86 -7.59 6.64 3.90
N PHE A 87 -8.90 6.67 3.60
CA PHE A 87 -9.60 5.66 2.80
C PHE A 87 -9.09 5.53 1.35
N ALA A 88 -8.51 6.60 0.80
CA ALA A 88 -7.98 6.63 -0.57
C ALA A 88 -6.45 6.50 -0.62
N CYS A 89 -5.76 7.00 0.40
CA CYS A 89 -4.30 7.03 0.47
C CYS A 89 -3.72 5.78 1.13
N HIS A 90 -4.37 5.26 2.19
CA HIS A 90 -3.87 4.17 3.04
C HIS A 90 -2.42 4.35 3.53
N GLY A 91 -1.92 5.61 3.53
CA GLY A 91 -0.53 5.95 3.86
C GLY A 91 0.47 5.58 2.77
N GLU A 92 0.02 5.17 1.59
CA GLU A 92 0.80 4.78 0.41
C GLU A 92 1.80 3.64 0.72
N CYS A 93 2.86 3.44 -0.08
CA CYS A 93 3.82 2.37 0.11
C CYS A 93 4.66 2.55 1.38
N PRO A 94 4.81 1.53 2.25
CA PRO A 94 5.66 1.62 3.43
C PRO A 94 7.10 2.01 3.13
N ARG A 95 7.60 1.71 1.93
CA ARG A 95 8.95 2.08 1.46
C ARG A 95 9.17 3.60 1.45
N ASN A 96 8.09 4.36 1.26
CA ASN A 96 8.13 5.82 1.16
C ASN A 96 7.81 6.54 2.49
N ARG A 97 7.65 5.79 3.60
CA ARG A 97 7.24 6.32 4.91
C ARG A 97 8.44 6.64 5.82
N PHE A 98 9.39 7.40 5.33
CA PHE A 98 10.59 7.80 6.08
C PHE A 98 10.54 9.24 6.62
N ALA A 99 9.47 9.98 6.33
CA ALA A 99 9.26 11.31 6.91
C ALA A 99 8.68 11.23 8.33
N ARG A 100 8.69 12.36 9.02
CA ARG A 100 8.07 12.56 10.33
C ARG A 100 6.88 13.50 10.23
N THR A 101 5.90 13.30 11.10
CA THR A 101 4.82 14.26 11.31
C THR A 101 5.35 15.53 11.98
N LYS A 102 4.53 16.58 12.04
CA LYS A 102 4.85 17.82 12.77
C LYS A 102 5.12 17.57 14.26
N ASP A 103 4.48 16.55 14.83
CA ASP A 103 4.63 16.15 16.23
C ASP A 103 5.77 15.14 16.44
N GLY A 104 6.57 14.87 15.38
CA GLY A 104 7.75 14.01 15.43
C GLY A 104 7.48 12.51 15.28
N GLU A 105 6.23 12.05 15.10
CA GLU A 105 5.93 10.63 14.84
C GLU A 105 6.57 10.16 13.53
N THR A 106 7.11 8.95 13.53
CA THR A 106 7.68 8.30 12.33
C THR A 106 6.59 7.65 11.48
N GLY A 107 6.93 7.26 10.25
CA GLY A 107 6.04 6.49 9.39
C GLY A 107 5.15 7.35 8.47
N LEU A 108 5.41 8.65 8.36
CA LEU A 108 4.74 9.52 7.40
C LEU A 108 5.35 9.34 6.01
N ASN A 109 4.49 9.21 4.99
CA ASN A 109 4.94 9.22 3.60
C ASN A 109 5.54 10.60 3.26
N TYR A 110 6.71 10.62 2.63
CA TYR A 110 7.38 11.87 2.26
C TYR A 110 6.63 12.69 1.20
N LEU A 111 5.73 12.06 0.42
CA LEU A 111 4.84 12.73 -0.53
C LEU A 111 3.47 13.11 0.06
N CYS A 112 3.28 13.01 1.38
CA CYS A 112 1.99 13.22 2.04
C CYS A 112 1.32 14.54 1.63
N SER A 113 2.07 15.65 1.59
CA SER A 113 1.54 16.96 1.19
C SER A 113 1.06 16.98 -0.26
N GLY A 114 1.78 16.32 -1.16
CA GLY A 114 1.40 16.18 -2.57
C GLY A 114 0.13 15.35 -2.73
N TYR A 115 0.01 14.23 -2.00
CA TYR A 115 -1.22 13.41 -2.00
C TYR A 115 -2.41 14.18 -1.43
N GLN A 116 -2.24 14.96 -0.38
CA GLN A 116 -3.33 15.80 0.14
C GLN A 116 -3.81 16.83 -0.89
N GLN A 117 -2.87 17.49 -1.57
CA GLN A 117 -3.23 18.43 -2.66
C GLN A 117 -3.94 17.71 -3.80
N PHE A 118 -3.43 16.56 -4.23
CA PHE A 118 -4.04 15.75 -5.27
C PHE A 118 -5.47 15.33 -4.90
N PHE A 119 -5.68 14.74 -3.73
CA PHE A 119 -7.00 14.29 -3.30
C PHE A 119 -7.98 15.46 -3.12
N ASN A 120 -7.54 16.59 -2.55
CA ASN A 120 -8.36 17.79 -2.46
C ASN A 120 -8.82 18.27 -3.85
N HIS A 121 -7.92 18.23 -4.83
CA HIS A 121 -8.23 18.65 -6.19
C HIS A 121 -9.20 17.70 -6.90
N VAL A 122 -8.98 16.40 -6.79
CA VAL A 122 -9.78 15.41 -7.54
C VAL A 122 -11.08 15.00 -6.87
N ALA A 123 -11.25 15.24 -5.58
CA ALA A 123 -12.42 14.79 -4.80
C ALA A 123 -13.77 15.14 -5.44
N PRO A 124 -14.03 16.39 -5.90
CA PRO A 124 -15.31 16.71 -6.53
C PRO A 124 -15.60 15.88 -7.79
N TYR A 125 -14.55 15.58 -8.55
CA TYR A 125 -14.67 14.76 -9.77
C TYR A 125 -14.87 13.27 -9.43
N MET A 126 -14.22 12.79 -8.37
CA MET A 126 -14.37 11.40 -7.89
C MET A 126 -15.81 11.14 -7.41
N GLU A 127 -16.44 12.10 -6.72
CA GLU A 127 -17.84 11.95 -6.30
C GLU A 127 -18.77 11.84 -7.52
N ILE A 128 -18.61 12.70 -8.53
CA ILE A 128 -19.39 12.65 -9.76
C ILE A 128 -19.21 11.29 -10.49
N LEU A 129 -17.97 10.82 -10.57
CA LEU A 129 -17.66 9.54 -11.23
C LEU A 129 -18.20 8.35 -10.43
N LYS A 130 -18.13 8.40 -9.11
CA LYS A 130 -18.71 7.39 -8.23
C LYS A 130 -20.22 7.26 -8.43
N GLU A 131 -20.95 8.38 -8.52
CA GLU A 131 -22.38 8.36 -8.80
C GLU A 131 -22.72 7.70 -10.16
N LYS A 132 -21.88 7.93 -11.17
CA LYS A 132 -22.08 7.37 -12.52
C LYS A 132 -21.72 5.89 -12.63
N PHE A 133 -20.68 5.45 -11.93
CA PHE A 133 -20.10 4.10 -12.12
C PHE A 133 -20.26 3.18 -10.90
N GLY A 134 -20.46 3.74 -9.71
CA GLY A 134 -20.57 2.96 -8.47
C GLY A 134 -21.89 2.17 -8.34
N ASN A 135 -22.93 2.54 -9.09
CA ASN A 135 -24.26 1.88 -9.07
C ASN A 135 -24.41 0.76 -10.11
N GLN A 136 -23.33 0.34 -10.77
CA GLN A 136 -23.37 -0.71 -11.81
C GLN A 136 -22.89 -2.08 -11.31
N GLN A 137 -22.83 -2.30 -10.00
CA GLN A 137 -22.48 -3.60 -9.40
C GLN A 137 -23.69 -4.26 -8.76
#